data_708d95b7e5bcf094e33ef9a1a9850f5b
#
_entry.id   708d95b7e5bcf094e33ef9a1a9850f5b
#
_cell.length_a   1.000
_cell.length_b   1.000
_cell.length_c   1.000
_cell.angle_alpha   90.00
_cell.angle_beta   90.00
_cell.angle_gamma   90.00
#
_symmetry.space_group_name_H-M   'P 1'
#
loop_
_entity.id
_entity.type
_entity.pdbx_description
1 polymer ?
#
loop_
_entity_poly.entity_id
_entity_poly.type
_entity_poly.pdbx_seq_one_letter_code
_entity_poly.pdbx_strand_id
1 'polypeptide(L)'
;MVRVRLAPSPTGTLHIGTARTAVFNWLYAKSQNGDFLLRIEDTDKERSKPEFTQNILEGLQWLGIDWAEDPVIQSERVAQHRDAIRALLEKGLAYRCYANESELATMRDAQKASNQPPRYDNRHRNLTKEQEAAYQAEGRDAVIRFRIDDDADIHWNDLVRGTMRWRGGDLGGDMVVARRAPADQIGDPLYNLVVVVDDAAMEITHVIRGEDHIANTAKQLLLYEALGLPSPTFAHAPLILNADGKKLSKRDGVTSINEFRSMGYTAEAIANYMTLLGWSVPEGMEERFTLREAADQFSFDRVNKAGARFDWDKLNWLNAQVLHSWSSAQLLDVLRPLWLKNGWTIPNDNGWALELCELLGPSLTLLNDGLDQAAPFFECPDLEDDGLKQLQSEGAKAAIGHLIDALQAERWMGTDLDQAQTLLGDAAKAAGVKKGVMMKSLRAALLGRLQG
;
A
#
# COMPACT_ATOMS: atom_id res chain seq x y z
N MET A 1 22.14 17.02 -2.76
CA MET A 1 21.33 16.01 -3.44
C MET A 1 20.13 15.68 -2.56
N VAL A 2 18.94 15.50 -3.14
CA VAL A 2 17.75 15.10 -2.37
C VAL A 2 17.88 13.65 -1.94
N ARG A 3 17.66 13.37 -0.64
CA ARG A 3 17.63 12.03 -0.06
C ARG A 3 16.34 11.87 0.73
N VAL A 4 15.52 10.90 0.33
CA VAL A 4 14.25 10.55 0.97
C VAL A 4 14.27 9.10 1.42
N ARG A 5 13.33 8.71 2.28
CA ARG A 5 13.25 7.33 2.76
C ARG A 5 11.83 6.85 2.98
N LEU A 6 11.61 5.58 2.76
CA LEU A 6 10.53 4.83 3.39
C LEU A 6 11.07 4.15 4.65
N ALA A 7 10.31 4.21 5.75
CA ALA A 7 10.72 3.62 7.02
C ALA A 7 9.60 2.71 7.58
N PRO A 8 9.36 1.53 6.98
CA PRO A 8 8.30 0.64 7.39
C PRO A 8 8.68 -0.19 8.63
N SER A 9 7.72 -0.37 9.54
CA SER A 9 7.85 -1.36 10.62
C SER A 9 7.37 -2.73 10.11
N PRO A 10 8.17 -3.80 10.19
CA PRO A 10 7.84 -5.13 9.67
C PRO A 10 6.93 -5.89 10.64
N THR A 11 5.78 -5.30 11.01
CA THR A 11 4.77 -5.86 11.92
C THR A 11 3.56 -6.44 11.19
N GLY A 12 3.63 -6.48 9.86
CA GLY A 12 2.61 -7.01 8.95
C GLY A 12 3.05 -6.90 7.50
N THR A 13 2.20 -7.37 6.58
CA THR A 13 2.42 -7.27 5.14
C THR A 13 2.38 -5.82 4.65
N LEU A 14 2.97 -5.57 3.47
CA LEU A 14 3.00 -4.23 2.87
C LEU A 14 1.58 -3.70 2.64
N HIS A 15 1.19 -2.72 3.47
CA HIS A 15 -0.12 -2.11 3.43
C HIS A 15 -0.18 -1.00 2.37
N ILE A 16 -1.35 -0.80 1.77
CA ILE A 16 -1.61 0.21 0.73
C ILE A 16 -1.17 1.62 1.14
N GLY A 17 -1.34 2.01 2.40
CA GLY A 17 -0.89 3.32 2.91
C GLY A 17 0.63 3.46 2.90
N THR A 18 1.35 2.38 3.26
CA THR A 18 2.82 2.32 3.20
C THR A 18 3.30 2.30 1.75
N ALA A 19 2.63 1.53 0.88
CA ALA A 19 2.94 1.48 -0.55
C ALA A 19 2.77 2.85 -1.22
N ARG A 20 1.68 3.59 -0.94
CA ARG A 20 1.50 4.97 -1.42
C ARG A 20 2.60 5.90 -0.93
N THR A 21 2.98 5.77 0.34
CA THR A 21 4.10 6.57 0.89
C THR A 21 5.40 6.25 0.17
N ALA A 22 5.66 4.97 -0.16
CA ALA A 22 6.80 4.56 -0.98
C ALA A 22 6.76 5.21 -2.36
N VAL A 23 5.61 5.14 -3.04
CA VAL A 23 5.42 5.75 -4.37
C VAL A 23 5.72 7.25 -4.32
N PHE A 24 5.19 8.00 -3.36
CA PHE A 24 5.42 9.45 -3.26
C PHE A 24 6.89 9.80 -2.98
N ASN A 25 7.56 9.03 -2.11
CA ASN A 25 8.99 9.19 -1.86
C ASN A 25 9.81 8.91 -3.13
N TRP A 26 9.51 7.81 -3.82
CA TRP A 26 10.20 7.43 -5.04
C TRP A 26 10.00 8.46 -6.16
N LEU A 27 8.77 8.89 -6.38
CA LEU A 27 8.43 9.92 -7.38
C LEU A 27 9.19 11.21 -7.11
N TYR A 28 9.21 11.68 -5.85
CA TYR A 28 9.93 12.89 -5.50
C TYR A 28 11.45 12.72 -5.63
N ALA A 29 12.01 11.59 -5.22
CA ALA A 29 13.44 11.32 -5.42
C ALA A 29 13.79 11.37 -6.91
N LYS A 30 13.05 10.66 -7.77
CA LYS A 30 13.31 10.63 -9.21
C LYS A 30 13.11 11.99 -9.86
N SER A 31 12.09 12.77 -9.49
CA SER A 31 11.86 14.13 -10.01
C SER A 31 13.01 15.10 -9.68
N GLN A 32 13.74 14.86 -8.60
CA GLN A 32 14.85 15.70 -8.14
C GLN A 32 16.23 15.10 -8.45
N ASN A 33 16.31 14.01 -9.21
CA ASN A 33 17.55 13.24 -9.44
C ASN A 33 18.26 12.89 -8.11
N GLY A 34 17.47 12.51 -7.10
CA GLY A 34 17.91 12.18 -5.76
C GLY A 34 17.79 10.69 -5.45
N ASP A 35 18.10 10.34 -4.21
CA ASP A 35 18.09 8.97 -3.70
C ASP A 35 16.81 8.66 -2.93
N PHE A 36 16.24 7.49 -3.20
CA PHE A 36 15.23 6.86 -2.37
C PHE A 36 15.86 5.71 -1.58
N LEU A 37 15.73 5.74 -0.26
CA LEU A 37 16.34 4.81 0.69
C LEU A 37 15.28 4.02 1.46
N LEU A 38 15.69 2.89 2.03
CA LEU A 38 14.84 2.09 2.92
C LEU A 38 15.47 2.00 4.31
N ARG A 39 14.62 2.12 5.36
CA ARG A 39 14.97 1.78 6.73
C ARG A 39 13.89 0.86 7.30
N ILE A 40 14.28 -0.31 7.74
CA ILE A 40 13.39 -1.26 8.41
C ILE A 40 13.36 -0.94 9.90
N GLU A 41 12.20 -0.49 10.40
CA GLU A 41 12.00 -0.11 11.80
C GLU A 41 11.52 -1.33 12.62
N ASP A 42 12.45 -2.21 12.95
CA ASP A 42 12.25 -3.50 13.61
C ASP A 42 12.50 -3.48 15.12
N THR A 43 12.48 -2.31 15.74
CA THR A 43 12.71 -2.14 17.18
C THR A 43 11.61 -2.73 18.06
N ASP A 44 10.42 -2.97 17.53
CA ASP A 44 9.36 -3.75 18.19
C ASP A 44 9.61 -5.25 17.96
N LYS A 45 10.45 -5.85 18.79
CA LYS A 45 10.90 -7.24 18.65
C LYS A 45 9.79 -8.28 18.78
N GLU A 46 8.68 -7.96 19.45
CA GLU A 46 7.55 -8.87 19.64
C GLU A 46 6.72 -9.00 18.36
N ARG A 47 6.55 -7.91 17.64
CA ARG A 47 5.71 -7.86 16.44
C ARG A 47 6.48 -7.90 15.13
N SER A 48 7.77 -7.56 15.14
CA SER A 48 8.61 -7.56 13.95
C SER A 48 9.04 -8.97 13.56
N LYS A 49 8.88 -9.33 12.29
CA LYS A 49 9.24 -10.65 11.77
C LYS A 49 9.99 -10.55 10.45
N PRO A 50 11.02 -11.40 10.23
CA PRO A 50 11.77 -11.41 8.97
C PRO A 50 10.90 -11.63 7.73
N GLU A 51 9.85 -12.45 7.83
CA GLU A 51 8.89 -12.71 6.76
C GLU A 51 8.14 -11.44 6.32
N PHE A 52 7.85 -10.52 7.24
CA PHE A 52 7.23 -9.24 6.89
C PHE A 52 8.23 -8.27 6.25
N THR A 53 9.50 -8.30 6.68
CA THR A 53 10.56 -7.55 5.99
C THR A 53 10.68 -8.01 4.54
N GLN A 54 10.78 -9.31 4.31
CA GLN A 54 10.85 -9.88 2.96
C GLN A 54 9.62 -9.51 2.12
N ASN A 55 8.41 -9.62 2.70
CA ASN A 55 7.17 -9.23 2.03
C ASN A 55 7.15 -7.75 1.61
N ILE A 56 7.66 -6.85 2.45
CA ILE A 56 7.75 -5.42 2.14
C ILE A 56 8.70 -5.20 0.96
N LEU A 57 9.90 -5.80 0.98
CA LEU A 57 10.88 -5.66 -0.09
C LEU A 57 10.36 -6.21 -1.42
N GLU A 58 9.79 -7.42 -1.42
CA GLU A 58 9.19 -8.05 -2.62
C GLU A 58 8.01 -7.23 -3.15
N GLY A 59 7.17 -6.70 -2.26
CA GLY A 59 6.04 -5.85 -2.64
C GLY A 59 6.47 -4.54 -3.29
N LEU A 60 7.53 -3.90 -2.79
CA LEU A 60 8.10 -2.69 -3.39
C LEU A 60 8.73 -2.99 -4.76
N GLN A 61 9.49 -4.07 -4.86
CA GLN A 61 10.08 -4.51 -6.15
C GLN A 61 9.00 -4.84 -7.17
N TRP A 62 7.93 -5.52 -6.75
CA TRP A 62 6.80 -5.83 -7.62
C TRP A 62 6.12 -4.57 -8.15
N LEU A 63 6.02 -3.49 -7.34
CA LEU A 63 5.51 -2.19 -7.77
C LEU A 63 6.47 -1.41 -8.69
N GLY A 64 7.67 -1.94 -8.97
CA GLY A 64 8.68 -1.25 -9.76
C GLY A 64 9.44 -0.16 -9.01
N ILE A 65 9.43 -0.21 -7.67
CA ILE A 65 10.13 0.74 -6.80
C ILE A 65 11.50 0.17 -6.46
N ASP A 66 12.55 0.83 -6.95
CA ASP A 66 13.96 0.57 -6.64
C ASP A 66 14.46 1.55 -5.57
N TRP A 67 15.51 1.16 -4.87
CA TRP A 67 16.17 1.99 -3.86
C TRP A 67 17.69 2.00 -4.04
N ALA A 68 18.35 3.06 -3.55
CA ALA A 68 19.73 3.38 -3.93
C ALA A 68 20.80 2.61 -3.14
N GLU A 69 20.52 2.22 -1.89
CA GLU A 69 21.49 1.61 -0.97
C GLU A 69 20.83 0.41 -0.25
N ASP A 70 21.63 -0.47 0.34
CA ASP A 70 21.09 -1.56 1.16
C ASP A 70 20.19 -1.02 2.28
N PRO A 71 19.06 -1.69 2.59
CA PRO A 71 18.17 -1.25 3.64
C PRO A 71 18.86 -1.16 5.00
N VAL A 72 18.71 -0.02 5.67
CA VAL A 72 19.19 0.17 7.03
C VAL A 72 18.28 -0.58 8.01
N ILE A 73 18.86 -1.42 8.86
CA ILE A 73 18.13 -2.14 9.92
C ILE A 73 18.27 -1.38 11.22
N GLN A 74 17.13 -0.90 11.74
CA GLN A 74 17.11 0.01 12.89
C GLN A 74 17.60 -0.64 14.18
N SER A 75 17.29 -1.92 14.41
CA SER A 75 17.75 -2.67 15.60
C SER A 75 19.25 -2.83 15.69
N GLU A 76 20.00 -2.71 14.58
CA GLU A 76 21.46 -2.77 14.56
C GLU A 76 22.11 -1.44 15.01
N ARG A 77 21.31 -0.37 15.15
CA ARG A 77 21.79 0.98 15.45
C ARG A 77 21.52 1.45 16.88
N VAL A 78 21.12 0.56 17.77
CA VAL A 78 20.73 0.88 19.16
C VAL A 78 21.86 1.58 19.95
N ALA A 79 23.12 1.28 19.63
CA ALA A 79 24.27 1.96 20.28
C ALA A 79 24.25 3.46 20.00
N GLN A 80 24.08 3.86 18.74
CA GLN A 80 24.02 5.28 18.32
C GLN A 80 22.82 6.00 18.95
N HIS A 81 21.68 5.31 19.04
CA HIS A 81 20.49 5.87 19.71
C HIS A 81 20.74 6.12 21.20
N ARG A 82 21.43 5.20 21.90
CA ARG A 82 21.81 5.37 23.32
C ARG A 82 22.84 6.46 23.51
N ASP A 83 23.76 6.63 22.55
CA ASP A 83 24.74 7.73 22.59
C ASP A 83 24.06 9.09 22.48
N ALA A 84 23.06 9.22 21.61
CA ALA A 84 22.25 10.44 21.50
C ALA A 84 21.49 10.73 22.83
N ILE A 85 20.94 9.71 23.50
CA ILE A 85 20.30 9.87 24.81
C ILE A 85 21.33 10.32 25.87
N ARG A 86 22.52 9.75 25.86
CA ARG A 86 23.63 10.16 26.76
C ARG A 86 23.96 11.63 26.59
N ALA A 87 24.11 12.07 25.33
CA ALA A 87 24.36 13.46 25.02
C ALA A 87 23.26 14.41 25.53
N LEU A 88 21.99 14.01 25.43
CA LEU A 88 20.87 14.79 25.98
C LEU A 88 20.90 14.85 27.52
N LEU A 89 21.26 13.75 28.20
CA LEU A 89 21.41 13.72 29.66
C LEU A 89 22.56 14.60 30.11
N GLU A 90 23.71 14.54 29.46
CA GLU A 90 24.92 15.36 29.77
C GLU A 90 24.67 16.87 29.59
N LYS A 91 23.89 17.23 28.56
CA LYS A 91 23.43 18.61 28.33
C LYS A 91 22.34 19.08 29.30
N GLY A 92 21.81 18.19 30.16
CA GLY A 92 20.66 18.49 31.01
C GLY A 92 19.33 18.67 30.26
N LEU A 93 19.27 18.29 28.98
CA LEU A 93 18.08 18.37 28.15
C LEU A 93 17.19 17.13 28.28
N ALA A 94 17.69 16.11 28.99
CA ALA A 94 16.89 14.93 29.39
C ALA A 94 17.17 14.61 30.86
N TYR A 95 16.31 13.79 31.46
CA TYR A 95 16.43 13.39 32.87
C TYR A 95 15.79 12.04 33.12
N ARG A 96 16.15 11.39 34.25
CA ARG A 96 15.54 10.16 34.72
C ARG A 96 14.24 10.44 35.45
N CYS A 97 13.19 9.72 35.06
CA CYS A 97 11.86 9.84 35.68
C CYS A 97 11.50 8.50 36.33
N TYR A 98 11.39 8.50 37.63
CA TYR A 98 11.09 7.34 38.48
C TYR A 98 9.60 7.14 38.74
N ALA A 99 8.72 7.95 38.15
CA ALA A 99 7.27 7.83 38.34
C ALA A 99 6.79 6.43 37.96
N ASN A 100 6.14 5.76 38.90
CA ASN A 100 5.59 4.45 38.68
C ASN A 100 4.20 4.51 38.04
N GLU A 101 3.64 3.34 37.68
CA GLU A 101 2.38 3.26 36.96
C GLU A 101 1.18 3.75 37.78
N SER A 102 1.17 3.50 39.11
CA SER A 102 0.14 3.97 40.01
C SER A 102 0.14 5.50 40.14
N GLU A 103 1.32 6.12 40.24
CA GLU A 103 1.46 7.57 40.31
C GLU A 103 0.99 8.24 39.00
N LEU A 104 1.32 7.62 37.87
CA LEU A 104 0.87 8.10 36.56
C LEU A 104 -0.64 7.87 36.34
N ALA A 105 -1.21 6.81 36.86
CA ALA A 105 -2.65 6.56 36.83
C ALA A 105 -3.40 7.59 37.67
N THR A 106 -2.98 7.83 38.92
CA THR A 106 -3.54 8.85 39.80
C THR A 106 -3.50 10.24 39.17
N MET A 107 -2.38 10.60 38.52
CA MET A 107 -2.26 11.85 37.80
C MET A 107 -3.29 11.97 36.65
N ARG A 108 -3.44 10.92 35.84
CA ARG A 108 -4.40 10.88 34.73
C ARG A 108 -5.85 11.00 35.22
N ASP A 109 -6.18 10.31 36.31
CA ASP A 109 -7.52 10.33 36.91
C ASP A 109 -7.85 11.73 37.44
N ALA A 110 -6.89 12.39 38.10
CA ALA A 110 -7.07 13.78 38.57
C ALA A 110 -7.28 14.76 37.39
N GLN A 111 -6.50 14.61 36.32
CA GLN A 111 -6.68 15.46 35.11
C GLN A 111 -8.05 15.22 34.46
N LYS A 112 -8.47 13.96 34.36
CA LYS A 112 -9.80 13.59 33.84
C LYS A 112 -10.91 14.17 34.69
N ALA A 113 -10.81 14.08 36.04
CA ALA A 113 -11.77 14.64 36.98
C ALA A 113 -11.87 16.18 36.86
N SER A 114 -10.77 16.84 36.51
CA SER A 114 -10.68 18.30 36.29
C SER A 114 -10.95 18.73 34.84
N ASN A 115 -11.38 17.81 33.97
CA ASN A 115 -11.58 18.03 32.52
C ASN A 115 -10.35 18.64 31.82
N GLN A 116 -9.16 18.28 32.27
CA GLN A 116 -7.90 18.69 31.66
C GLN A 116 -7.41 17.66 30.63
N PRO A 117 -6.73 18.07 29.56
CA PRO A 117 -6.16 17.12 28.60
C PRO A 117 -5.07 16.26 29.26
N PRO A 118 -4.95 14.96 28.89
CA PRO A 118 -3.93 14.10 29.42
C PRO A 118 -2.52 14.61 29.10
N ARG A 119 -1.73 14.91 30.14
CA ARG A 119 -0.31 15.25 29.99
C ARG A 119 0.51 14.76 31.17
N TYR A 120 1.78 14.52 30.92
CA TYR A 120 2.72 14.30 32.02
C TYR A 120 2.99 15.65 32.71
N ASP A 121 2.86 15.73 34.02
CA ASP A 121 2.95 16.96 34.83
C ASP A 121 4.40 17.40 35.12
N ASN A 122 5.38 16.73 34.54
CA ASN A 122 6.81 17.02 34.66
C ASN A 122 7.36 16.94 36.11
N ARG A 123 6.67 16.21 37.03
CA ARG A 123 6.98 16.15 38.47
C ARG A 123 8.41 15.76 38.80
N HIS A 124 9.08 14.97 37.95
CA HIS A 124 10.48 14.55 38.18
C HIS A 124 11.49 15.36 37.36
N ARG A 125 11.06 16.46 36.74
CA ARG A 125 11.95 17.28 35.88
C ARG A 125 13.13 17.88 36.64
N ASN A 126 12.96 18.19 37.89
CA ASN A 126 13.95 18.92 38.72
C ASN A 126 14.24 18.22 40.05
N LEU A 127 14.37 16.88 40.03
CA LEU A 127 14.78 16.14 41.22
C LEU A 127 16.18 16.55 41.66
N THR A 128 16.36 16.63 42.99
CA THR A 128 17.73 16.79 43.55
C THR A 128 18.46 15.45 43.52
N LYS A 129 19.77 15.43 43.65
CA LYS A 129 20.57 14.20 43.73
C LYS A 129 20.13 13.30 44.89
N GLU A 130 19.73 13.91 46.01
CA GLU A 130 19.21 13.20 47.19
C GLU A 130 17.88 12.52 46.91
N GLN A 131 16.97 13.18 46.18
CA GLN A 131 15.70 12.63 45.78
C GLN A 131 15.88 11.49 44.77
N GLU A 132 16.78 11.66 43.78
CA GLU A 132 17.14 10.57 42.86
C GLU A 132 17.71 9.36 43.59
N ALA A 133 18.66 9.59 44.55
CA ALA A 133 19.25 8.54 45.36
C ALA A 133 18.18 7.79 46.20
N ALA A 134 17.20 8.52 46.75
CA ALA A 134 16.07 7.90 47.48
C ALA A 134 15.24 6.97 46.60
N TYR A 135 14.87 7.41 45.40
CA TYR A 135 14.13 6.52 44.45
C TYR A 135 14.97 5.30 44.04
N GLN A 136 16.27 5.47 43.85
CA GLN A 136 17.17 4.35 43.54
C GLN A 136 17.28 3.37 44.73
N ALA A 137 17.37 3.90 45.94
CA ALA A 137 17.38 3.07 47.18
C ALA A 137 16.06 2.28 47.35
N GLU A 138 14.94 2.82 46.87
CA GLU A 138 13.65 2.10 46.80
C GLU A 138 13.64 1.03 45.69
N GLY A 139 14.70 0.88 44.91
CA GLY A 139 14.79 -0.05 43.78
C GLY A 139 13.93 0.36 42.55
N ARG A 140 13.62 1.64 42.41
CA ARG A 140 12.82 2.12 41.30
C ARG A 140 13.63 2.22 40.01
N ASP A 141 13.15 1.58 38.96
CA ASP A 141 13.60 1.78 37.60
C ASP A 141 13.14 3.15 37.08
N ALA A 142 13.86 3.70 36.09
CA ALA A 142 13.56 4.98 35.49
C ALA A 142 13.31 4.88 33.97
N VAL A 143 12.41 5.72 33.46
CA VAL A 143 12.38 6.09 32.05
C VAL A 143 13.23 7.33 31.84
N ILE A 144 13.72 7.55 30.63
CA ILE A 144 14.40 8.83 30.30
C ILE A 144 13.40 9.70 29.54
N ARG A 145 13.24 10.95 30.05
CA ARG A 145 12.40 11.96 29.43
C ARG A 145 13.22 13.10 28.88
N PHE A 146 12.87 13.53 27.68
CA PHE A 146 13.34 14.75 27.05
C PHE A 146 12.53 15.94 27.56
N ARG A 147 13.20 17.03 27.95
CA ARG A 147 12.57 18.26 28.44
C ARG A 147 11.95 19.02 27.29
N ILE A 148 10.67 19.34 27.40
CA ILE A 148 9.94 20.19 26.44
C ILE A 148 9.59 21.49 27.15
N ASP A 149 10.09 22.60 26.63
CA ASP A 149 9.65 23.91 27.10
C ASP A 149 8.20 24.16 26.63
N ASP A 150 7.32 24.37 27.60
CA ASP A 150 5.90 24.62 27.33
C ASP A 150 5.66 25.89 26.48
N ASP A 151 6.57 26.86 26.55
CA ASP A 151 6.51 28.14 25.80
C ASP A 151 7.21 28.07 24.44
N ALA A 152 7.87 26.95 24.10
CA ALA A 152 8.51 26.78 22.81
C ALA A 152 7.52 26.99 21.66
N ASP A 153 7.85 27.90 20.73
CA ASP A 153 7.10 28.11 19.47
C ASP A 153 7.73 27.24 18.39
N ILE A 154 7.05 26.15 18.04
CA ILE A 154 7.52 25.14 17.09
C ILE A 154 6.81 25.40 15.77
N HIS A 155 7.56 25.71 14.72
CA HIS A 155 7.00 25.94 13.40
C HIS A 155 7.86 25.35 12.29
N TRP A 156 7.22 24.95 11.21
CA TRP A 156 7.86 24.51 9.97
C TRP A 156 6.95 24.77 8.77
N ASN A 157 7.56 24.81 7.60
CA ASN A 157 6.83 24.85 6.35
C ASN A 157 6.74 23.43 5.78
N ASP A 158 5.54 22.86 5.81
CA ASP A 158 5.25 21.55 5.24
C ASP A 158 4.95 21.69 3.74
N LEU A 159 5.56 20.85 2.91
CA LEU A 159 5.41 20.94 1.45
C LEU A 159 3.98 20.67 0.96
N VAL A 160 3.15 19.98 1.76
CA VAL A 160 1.75 19.69 1.44
C VAL A 160 0.81 20.58 2.26
N ARG A 161 1.05 20.66 3.58
CA ARG A 161 0.14 21.33 4.53
C ARG A 161 0.34 22.84 4.61
N GLY A 162 1.51 23.35 4.18
CA GLY A 162 1.91 24.75 4.34
C GLY A 162 2.46 25.01 5.76
N THR A 163 2.31 26.23 6.25
CA THR A 163 2.84 26.63 7.55
C THR A 163 2.14 25.90 8.70
N MET A 164 2.90 25.12 9.46
CA MET A 164 2.47 24.40 10.66
C MET A 164 3.01 25.10 11.91
N ARG A 165 2.18 25.17 12.97
CA ARG A 165 2.54 25.81 14.24
C ARG A 165 2.05 24.99 15.41
N TRP A 166 2.92 24.80 16.41
CA TRP A 166 2.63 24.10 17.65
C TRP A 166 3.28 24.83 18.82
N ARG A 167 2.69 24.75 20.01
CA ARG A 167 3.35 25.13 21.25
C ARG A 167 3.87 23.89 21.97
N GLY A 168 4.98 24.04 22.67
CA GLY A 168 5.56 22.94 23.47
C GLY A 168 4.56 22.38 24.49
N GLY A 169 3.73 23.25 25.09
CA GLY A 169 2.66 22.86 26.00
C GLY A 169 1.59 21.92 25.42
N ASP A 170 1.39 21.95 24.11
CA ASP A 170 0.41 21.07 23.40
C ASP A 170 0.96 19.65 23.18
N LEU A 171 2.24 19.40 23.44
CA LEU A 171 2.89 18.11 23.17
C LEU A 171 2.71 17.06 24.28
N GLY A 172 1.98 17.41 25.34
CA GLY A 172 1.62 16.43 26.38
C GLY A 172 2.66 16.24 27.48
N GLY A 173 3.51 17.26 27.72
CA GLY A 173 4.58 17.25 28.72
C GLY A 173 5.86 16.58 28.22
N ASP A 174 6.83 16.40 29.10
CA ASP A 174 8.15 15.85 28.75
C ASP A 174 8.06 14.46 28.15
N MET A 175 8.63 14.32 26.96
CA MET A 175 8.50 13.12 26.12
C MET A 175 9.43 12.01 26.61
N VAL A 176 8.92 10.77 26.73
CA VAL A 176 9.76 9.60 26.98
C VAL A 176 10.58 9.29 25.74
N VAL A 177 11.90 9.20 25.88
CA VAL A 177 12.85 8.88 24.79
C VAL A 177 13.54 7.53 24.98
N ALA A 178 13.47 6.92 26.20
CA ALA A 178 13.90 5.56 26.46
C ALA A 178 12.93 4.86 27.40
N ARG A 179 12.72 3.56 27.17
CA ARG A 179 11.91 2.69 28.02
C ARG A 179 12.47 2.60 29.43
N ARG A 180 11.67 2.09 30.34
CA ARG A 180 12.05 1.84 31.74
C ARG A 180 13.18 0.81 31.82
N ALA A 181 14.20 1.17 32.62
CA ALA A 181 15.37 0.33 32.90
C ALA A 181 15.95 0.68 34.29
N PRO A 182 16.83 -0.15 34.86
CA PRO A 182 17.60 0.20 36.03
C PRO A 182 18.23 1.59 35.92
N ALA A 183 18.29 2.34 37.04
CA ALA A 183 18.66 3.76 37.03
C ALA A 183 20.07 4.05 36.50
N ASP A 184 20.96 3.08 36.52
CA ASP A 184 22.32 3.14 35.96
C ASP A 184 22.40 2.85 34.44
N GLN A 185 21.28 2.42 33.85
CA GLN A 185 21.20 2.01 32.45
C GLN A 185 20.34 2.96 31.63
N ILE A 186 20.47 2.84 30.32
CA ILE A 186 19.57 3.44 29.32
C ILE A 186 18.76 2.31 28.71
N GLY A 187 17.47 2.34 28.92
CA GLY A 187 16.53 1.36 28.34
C GLY A 187 16.45 1.48 26.80
N ASP A 188 15.57 0.69 26.21
CA ASP A 188 15.39 0.71 24.75
C ASP A 188 14.91 2.08 24.29
N PRO A 189 15.61 2.69 23.30
CA PRO A 189 15.25 3.98 22.74
C PRO A 189 13.87 3.96 22.06
N LEU A 190 13.15 5.08 22.09
CA LEU A 190 11.80 5.19 21.56
C LEU A 190 11.73 5.96 20.24
N TYR A 191 10.68 5.68 19.47
CA TYR A 191 10.42 6.08 18.10
C TYR A 191 10.87 7.49 17.74
N ASN A 192 10.40 8.54 18.41
CA ASN A 192 10.70 9.92 18.00
C ASN A 192 12.20 10.25 18.02
N LEU A 193 12.94 9.76 19.01
CA LEU A 193 14.38 9.96 19.09
C LEU A 193 15.11 9.10 18.04
N VAL A 194 14.73 7.83 17.93
CA VAL A 194 15.37 6.87 17.02
C VAL A 194 15.28 7.35 15.58
N VAL A 195 14.10 7.81 15.15
CA VAL A 195 13.89 8.35 13.79
C VAL A 195 14.77 9.56 13.52
N VAL A 196 14.89 10.50 14.48
CA VAL A 196 15.75 11.70 14.35
C VAL A 196 17.21 11.32 14.17
N VAL A 197 17.71 10.41 14.99
CA VAL A 197 19.12 9.97 14.91
C VAL A 197 19.40 9.25 13.60
N ASP A 198 18.49 8.37 13.18
CA ASP A 198 18.67 7.61 11.94
C ASP A 198 18.52 8.48 10.70
N ASP A 199 17.51 9.36 10.64
CA ASP A 199 17.32 10.28 9.51
C ASP A 199 18.54 11.20 9.33
N ALA A 200 19.12 11.71 10.44
CA ALA A 200 20.34 12.51 10.39
C ALA A 200 21.56 11.69 9.91
N ALA A 201 21.75 10.48 10.42
CA ALA A 201 22.86 9.62 10.04
C ALA A 201 22.76 9.09 8.60
N MET A 202 21.55 8.96 8.06
CA MET A 202 21.27 8.61 6.66
C MET A 202 21.29 9.86 5.75
N GLU A 203 21.57 11.03 6.29
CA GLU A 203 21.57 12.32 5.56
C GLU A 203 20.24 12.60 4.84
N ILE A 204 19.11 12.23 5.48
CA ILE A 204 17.78 12.45 4.91
C ILE A 204 17.47 13.94 4.85
N THR A 205 17.20 14.43 3.64
CA THR A 205 16.89 15.85 3.39
C THR A 205 15.41 16.15 3.43
N HIS A 206 14.57 15.15 3.07
CA HIS A 206 13.12 15.29 3.05
C HIS A 206 12.44 14.08 3.67
N VAL A 207 11.49 14.31 4.56
CA VAL A 207 10.66 13.30 5.22
C VAL A 207 9.25 13.38 4.68
N ILE A 208 8.91 12.43 3.79
CA ILE A 208 7.59 12.30 3.18
C ILE A 208 6.87 11.14 3.86
N ARG A 209 5.71 11.41 4.50
CA ARG A 209 4.98 10.40 5.29
C ARG A 209 3.50 10.76 5.44
N GLY A 210 2.72 9.90 6.08
CA GLY A 210 1.30 10.17 6.36
C GLY A 210 1.09 11.31 7.36
N GLU A 211 0.00 12.05 7.23
CA GLU A 211 -0.39 13.17 8.10
C GLU A 211 -0.64 12.78 9.56
N ASP A 212 -0.86 11.50 9.84
CA ASP A 212 -0.98 10.97 11.20
C ASP A 212 0.32 11.12 12.02
N HIS A 213 1.43 11.48 11.37
CA HIS A 213 2.72 11.79 12.00
C HIS A 213 2.97 13.29 12.27
N ILE A 214 2.04 14.19 11.96
CA ILE A 214 2.23 15.65 12.15
C ILE A 214 2.63 16.01 13.59
N ALA A 215 1.93 15.45 14.59
CA ALA A 215 2.28 15.68 15.99
C ALA A 215 3.67 15.15 16.39
N ASN A 216 4.14 14.10 15.70
CA ASN A 216 5.50 13.58 15.89
C ASN A 216 6.54 14.55 15.31
N THR A 217 6.22 15.24 14.21
CA THR A 217 7.13 16.24 13.59
C THR A 217 7.50 17.33 14.58
N ALA A 218 6.52 17.91 15.30
CA ALA A 218 6.81 18.93 16.30
C ALA A 218 7.77 18.44 17.40
N LYS A 219 7.62 17.20 17.86
CA LYS A 219 8.51 16.57 18.85
C LYS A 219 9.91 16.30 18.28
N GLN A 220 9.96 15.86 17.03
CA GLN A 220 11.21 15.54 16.34
C GLN A 220 12.02 16.79 16.04
N LEU A 221 11.40 17.93 15.69
CA LEU A 221 12.06 19.21 15.49
C LEU A 221 12.81 19.66 16.76
N LEU A 222 12.19 19.53 17.93
CA LEU A 222 12.87 19.82 19.20
C LEU A 222 14.06 18.89 19.46
N LEU A 223 14.00 17.64 19.04
CA LEU A 223 15.11 16.70 19.17
C LEU A 223 16.25 17.01 18.18
N TYR A 224 15.94 17.39 16.93
CA TYR A 224 16.95 17.86 15.97
C TYR A 224 17.73 19.06 16.53
N GLU A 225 17.02 20.06 17.08
CA GLU A 225 17.62 21.25 17.69
C GLU A 225 18.47 20.86 18.89
N ALA A 226 17.96 20.08 19.84
CA ALA A 226 18.64 19.68 21.06
C ALA A 226 19.93 18.88 20.81
N LEU A 227 19.93 18.05 19.78
CA LEU A 227 21.07 17.24 19.36
C LEU A 227 22.03 18.01 18.45
N GLY A 228 21.62 19.17 17.92
CA GLY A 228 22.42 19.97 16.97
C GLY A 228 22.51 19.30 15.59
N LEU A 229 21.46 18.55 15.21
CA LEU A 229 21.37 17.83 13.94
C LEU A 229 20.62 18.67 12.89
N PRO A 230 20.96 18.55 11.60
CA PRO A 230 20.21 19.23 10.54
C PRO A 230 18.78 18.67 10.44
N SER A 231 17.79 19.56 10.49
CA SER A 231 16.39 19.18 10.34
C SER A 231 16.03 19.00 8.86
N PRO A 232 15.38 17.90 8.45
CA PRO A 232 14.88 17.73 7.09
C PRO A 232 13.67 18.63 6.81
N THR A 233 13.35 18.79 5.54
CA THR A 233 12.06 19.33 5.10
C THR A 233 10.98 18.25 5.22
N PHE A 234 9.76 18.62 5.61
CA PHE A 234 8.67 17.68 5.83
C PHE A 234 7.56 17.81 4.76
N ALA A 235 6.97 16.69 4.40
CA ALA A 235 5.77 16.61 3.58
C ALA A 235 4.80 15.57 4.16
N HIS A 236 3.62 16.02 4.57
CA HIS A 236 2.61 15.14 5.17
C HIS A 236 1.46 14.89 4.19
N ALA A 237 1.49 13.73 3.54
CA ALA A 237 0.45 13.29 2.61
C ALA A 237 -0.87 12.98 3.35
N PRO A 238 -2.04 13.24 2.73
CA PRO A 238 -3.33 12.99 3.32
C PRO A 238 -3.57 11.50 3.60
N LEU A 239 -4.51 11.18 4.51
CA LEU A 239 -4.91 9.79 4.74
C LEU A 239 -5.64 9.21 3.53
N ILE A 240 -5.57 7.89 3.37
CA ILE A 240 -6.47 7.15 2.49
C ILE A 240 -7.73 6.85 3.28
N LEU A 241 -8.88 7.24 2.72
CA LEU A 241 -10.19 7.10 3.35
C LEU A 241 -11.01 6.03 2.64
N ASN A 242 -11.88 5.37 3.39
CA ASN A 242 -12.92 4.50 2.83
C ASN A 242 -14.11 5.32 2.29
N ALA A 243 -15.15 4.66 1.77
CA ALA A 243 -16.35 5.30 1.25
C ALA A 243 -17.06 6.20 2.29
N ASP A 244 -16.98 5.82 3.58
CA ASP A 244 -17.58 6.57 4.69
C ASP A 244 -16.75 7.79 5.12
N GLY A 245 -15.60 8.03 4.49
CA GLY A 245 -14.68 9.12 4.85
C GLY A 245 -13.84 8.85 6.11
N LYS A 246 -13.76 7.59 6.56
CA LYS A 246 -12.91 7.17 7.67
C LYS A 246 -11.58 6.61 7.13
N LYS A 247 -10.51 6.62 7.95
CA LYS A 247 -9.22 6.03 7.59
C LYS A 247 -9.43 4.58 7.12
N LEU A 248 -8.94 4.26 5.92
CA LEU A 248 -9.00 2.91 5.36
C LEU A 248 -8.30 1.91 6.29
N SER A 249 -8.95 0.81 6.57
CA SER A 249 -8.52 -0.20 7.52
C SER A 249 -8.77 -1.62 6.98
N LYS A 250 -8.20 -2.63 7.62
CA LYS A 250 -8.43 -4.04 7.26
C LYS A 250 -9.92 -4.47 7.28
N ARG A 251 -10.79 -3.72 7.97
CA ARG A 251 -12.23 -4.00 8.02
C ARG A 251 -12.95 -3.56 6.74
N ASP A 252 -12.32 -2.72 5.94
CA ASP A 252 -12.87 -2.19 4.70
C ASP A 252 -12.55 -3.10 3.50
N GLY A 253 -11.99 -4.28 3.72
CA GLY A 253 -11.62 -5.27 2.69
C GLY A 253 -10.12 -5.40 2.51
N VAL A 254 -9.70 -5.59 1.26
CA VAL A 254 -8.30 -5.77 0.87
C VAL A 254 -7.48 -4.52 1.13
N THR A 255 -6.37 -4.66 1.84
CA THR A 255 -5.47 -3.54 2.18
C THR A 255 -3.99 -3.84 1.96
N SER A 256 -3.63 -5.09 1.65
CA SER A 256 -2.27 -5.55 1.41
C SER A 256 -1.97 -5.62 -0.09
N ILE A 257 -0.77 -5.22 -0.49
CA ILE A 257 -0.32 -5.29 -1.88
C ILE A 257 -0.36 -6.73 -2.42
N ASN A 258 -0.03 -7.72 -1.60
CA ASN A 258 -0.11 -9.12 -2.00
C ASN A 258 -1.54 -9.59 -2.28
N GLU A 259 -2.53 -9.07 -1.54
CA GLU A 259 -3.93 -9.38 -1.79
C GLU A 259 -4.37 -8.81 -3.14
N PHE A 260 -4.02 -7.55 -3.47
CA PHE A 260 -4.28 -6.97 -4.79
C PHE A 260 -3.65 -7.79 -5.90
N ARG A 261 -2.38 -8.20 -5.74
CA ARG A 261 -1.70 -9.09 -6.68
C ARG A 261 -2.45 -10.42 -6.85
N SER A 262 -2.90 -11.03 -5.76
CA SER A 262 -3.64 -12.31 -5.81
C SER A 262 -5.02 -12.19 -6.46
N MET A 263 -5.65 -11.01 -6.40
CA MET A 263 -6.90 -10.70 -7.11
C MET A 263 -6.71 -10.52 -8.62
N GLY A 264 -5.46 -10.39 -9.08
CA GLY A 264 -5.16 -10.21 -10.50
C GLY A 264 -4.96 -8.76 -10.93
N TYR A 265 -4.71 -7.84 -10.00
CA TYR A 265 -4.25 -6.49 -10.35
C TYR A 265 -2.80 -6.51 -10.82
N THR A 266 -2.48 -5.68 -11.78
CA THR A 266 -1.12 -5.47 -12.29
C THR A 266 -0.34 -4.50 -11.39
N ALA A 267 0.97 -4.66 -11.33
CA ALA A 267 1.84 -3.73 -10.61
C ALA A 267 1.72 -2.29 -11.13
N GLU A 268 1.66 -2.13 -12.46
CA GLU A 268 1.50 -0.83 -13.13
C GLU A 268 0.22 -0.12 -12.69
N ALA A 269 -0.92 -0.82 -12.71
CA ALA A 269 -2.20 -0.23 -12.31
C ALA A 269 -2.22 0.16 -10.82
N ILE A 270 -1.68 -0.69 -9.94
CA ILE A 270 -1.59 -0.38 -8.51
C ILE A 270 -0.68 0.83 -8.26
N ALA A 271 0.49 0.89 -8.88
CA ALA A 271 1.43 2.00 -8.71
C ALA A 271 0.85 3.32 -9.25
N ASN A 272 0.21 3.28 -10.42
CA ASN A 272 -0.51 4.42 -10.99
C ASN A 272 -1.65 4.89 -10.06
N TYR A 273 -2.47 3.97 -9.58
CA TYR A 273 -3.57 4.28 -8.67
C TYR A 273 -3.07 4.85 -7.33
N MET A 274 -1.98 4.30 -6.75
CA MET A 274 -1.36 4.85 -5.54
C MET A 274 -0.91 6.30 -5.74
N THR A 275 -0.44 6.65 -6.93
CA THR A 275 -0.09 8.02 -7.28
C THR A 275 -1.31 8.93 -7.28
N LEU A 276 -2.40 8.49 -7.92
CA LEU A 276 -3.66 9.26 -7.98
C LEU A 276 -4.37 9.39 -6.62
N LEU A 277 -4.05 8.54 -5.65
CA LEU A 277 -4.56 8.66 -4.28
C LEU A 277 -3.91 9.83 -3.53
N GLY A 278 -4.26 11.04 -3.95
CA GLY A 278 -3.86 12.28 -3.33
C GLY A 278 -3.01 13.21 -4.19
N TRP A 279 -2.57 12.77 -5.38
CA TRP A 279 -1.89 13.63 -6.35
C TRP A 279 -2.77 13.86 -7.58
N SER A 280 -2.85 15.11 -8.02
CA SER A 280 -3.62 15.51 -9.20
C SER A 280 -2.70 15.62 -10.41
N VAL A 281 -3.05 14.94 -11.50
CA VAL A 281 -2.28 15.01 -12.75
C VAL A 281 -2.21 16.44 -13.31
N PRO A 282 -1.10 16.84 -13.94
CA PRO A 282 -0.99 18.10 -14.68
C PRO A 282 -2.00 18.17 -15.83
N GLU A 283 -2.31 19.38 -16.25
CA GLU A 283 -3.10 19.62 -17.47
C GLU A 283 -2.41 18.99 -18.68
N GLY A 284 -3.17 18.24 -19.48
CA GLY A 284 -2.68 17.54 -20.66
C GLY A 284 -2.05 16.17 -20.38
N MET A 285 -1.90 15.76 -19.14
CA MET A 285 -1.48 14.40 -18.77
C MET A 285 -2.72 13.51 -18.54
N GLU A 286 -2.72 12.34 -19.15
CA GLU A 286 -3.76 11.33 -18.89
C GLU A 286 -3.64 10.74 -17.48
N GLU A 287 -4.74 10.19 -16.95
CA GLU A 287 -4.74 9.53 -15.63
C GLU A 287 -4.08 8.14 -15.66
N ARG A 288 -3.93 7.55 -16.84
CA ARG A 288 -3.12 6.36 -17.04
C ARG A 288 -1.70 6.77 -17.41
N PHE A 289 -0.75 6.41 -16.56
CA PHE A 289 0.67 6.71 -16.72
C PHE A 289 1.53 5.67 -16.03
N THR A 290 2.78 5.58 -16.41
CA THR A 290 3.83 4.85 -15.70
C THR A 290 4.39 5.69 -14.55
N LEU A 291 5.00 5.03 -13.53
CA LEU A 291 5.69 5.78 -12.46
C LEU A 291 6.75 6.74 -12.99
N ARG A 292 7.41 6.40 -14.10
CA ARG A 292 8.46 7.25 -14.68
C ARG A 292 7.89 8.54 -15.27
N GLU A 293 6.80 8.43 -16.02
CA GLU A 293 6.10 9.60 -16.56
C GLU A 293 5.56 10.48 -15.42
N ALA A 294 5.04 9.87 -14.36
CA ALA A 294 4.60 10.61 -13.18
C ALA A 294 5.76 11.31 -12.47
N ALA A 295 6.95 10.68 -12.37
CA ALA A 295 8.11 11.27 -11.72
C ALA A 295 8.57 12.56 -12.42
N ASP A 296 8.53 12.60 -13.75
CA ASP A 296 8.91 13.79 -14.53
C ASP A 296 7.99 15.01 -14.27
N GLN A 297 6.79 14.77 -13.72
CA GLN A 297 5.77 15.78 -13.48
C GLN A 297 5.41 15.96 -12.00
N PHE A 298 6.03 15.16 -11.12
CA PHE A 298 5.64 15.12 -9.70
C PHE A 298 6.03 16.41 -8.98
N SER A 299 5.04 17.03 -8.31
CA SER A 299 5.23 18.18 -7.43
C SER A 299 4.29 18.08 -6.24
N PHE A 300 4.74 18.51 -5.07
CA PHE A 300 3.90 18.59 -3.86
C PHE A 300 2.79 19.63 -3.96
N ASP A 301 2.92 20.63 -4.82
CA ASP A 301 1.86 21.62 -5.09
C ASP A 301 0.58 20.97 -5.65
N ARG A 302 0.71 19.78 -6.23
CA ARG A 302 -0.40 18.99 -6.76
C ARG A 302 -0.89 17.90 -5.81
N VAL A 303 -0.28 17.79 -4.63
CA VAL A 303 -0.76 16.86 -3.58
C VAL A 303 -1.90 17.53 -2.81
N ASN A 304 -3.07 16.88 -2.84
CA ASN A 304 -4.25 17.38 -2.17
C ASN A 304 -4.07 17.37 -0.64
N LYS A 305 -4.64 18.38 0.02
CA LYS A 305 -4.68 18.44 1.50
C LYS A 305 -5.78 17.57 2.09
N ALA A 306 -6.88 17.36 1.36
CA ALA A 306 -7.99 16.51 1.78
C ALA A 306 -7.64 15.03 1.67
N GLY A 307 -8.24 14.20 2.54
CA GLY A 307 -8.09 12.75 2.47
C GLY A 307 -8.53 12.20 1.11
N ALA A 308 -7.76 11.25 0.58
CA ALA A 308 -8.03 10.61 -0.69
C ALA A 308 -8.97 9.42 -0.48
N ARG A 309 -10.16 9.42 -1.10
CA ARG A 309 -11.09 8.29 -1.01
C ARG A 309 -10.64 7.16 -1.92
N PHE A 310 -10.63 5.96 -1.38
CA PHE A 310 -10.37 4.75 -2.16
C PHE A 310 -11.61 4.42 -3.00
N ASP A 311 -11.41 4.21 -4.31
CA ASP A 311 -12.43 3.96 -5.31
C ASP A 311 -12.07 2.68 -6.09
N TRP A 312 -12.86 1.62 -5.89
CA TRP A 312 -12.68 0.34 -6.56
C TRP A 312 -12.94 0.41 -8.06
N ASP A 313 -13.95 1.17 -8.48
CA ASP A 313 -14.30 1.28 -9.90
C ASP A 313 -13.18 1.98 -10.67
N LYS A 314 -12.57 3.01 -10.07
CA LYS A 314 -11.42 3.68 -10.64
C LYS A 314 -10.21 2.76 -10.76
N LEU A 315 -9.93 1.96 -9.73
CA LEU A 315 -8.83 0.99 -9.76
C LEU A 315 -9.07 -0.09 -10.82
N ASN A 316 -10.30 -0.64 -10.89
CA ASN A 316 -10.68 -1.61 -11.91
C ASN A 316 -10.53 -1.05 -13.32
N TRP A 317 -11.01 0.17 -13.53
CA TRP A 317 -10.85 0.85 -14.81
C TRP A 317 -9.37 1.00 -15.19
N LEU A 318 -8.52 1.48 -14.29
CA LEU A 318 -7.07 1.59 -14.55
C LEU A 318 -6.45 0.25 -14.91
N ASN A 319 -6.78 -0.81 -14.17
CA ASN A 319 -6.23 -2.13 -14.43
C ASN A 319 -6.69 -2.67 -15.80
N ALA A 320 -7.95 -2.49 -16.15
CA ALA A 320 -8.47 -2.83 -17.48
C ALA A 320 -7.70 -2.06 -18.58
N GLN A 321 -7.46 -0.74 -18.41
CA GLN A 321 -6.70 0.04 -19.38
C GLN A 321 -5.27 -0.48 -19.56
N VAL A 322 -4.62 -0.94 -18.50
CA VAL A 322 -3.30 -1.56 -18.57
C VAL A 322 -3.37 -2.86 -19.35
N LEU A 323 -4.28 -3.77 -19.00
CA LEU A 323 -4.43 -5.07 -19.66
C LEU A 323 -4.79 -4.93 -21.14
N HIS A 324 -5.70 -4.02 -21.48
CA HIS A 324 -6.11 -3.76 -22.89
C HIS A 324 -4.97 -3.17 -23.73
N SER A 325 -3.95 -2.60 -23.14
CA SER A 325 -2.77 -2.09 -23.87
C SER A 325 -1.70 -3.14 -24.11
N TRP A 326 -1.79 -4.29 -23.46
CA TRP A 326 -0.82 -5.36 -23.63
C TRP A 326 -1.00 -6.07 -24.96
N SER A 327 0.08 -6.47 -25.59
CA SER A 327 0.05 -7.38 -26.73
C SER A 327 -0.38 -8.77 -26.29
N SER A 328 -0.93 -9.56 -27.23
CA SER A 328 -1.29 -10.96 -26.97
C SER A 328 -0.12 -11.78 -26.40
N ALA A 329 1.12 -11.46 -26.80
CA ALA A 329 2.32 -12.11 -26.25
C ALA A 329 2.56 -11.78 -24.80
N GLN A 330 2.47 -10.49 -24.41
CA GLN A 330 2.60 -10.06 -23.01
C GLN A 330 1.50 -10.65 -22.13
N LEU A 331 0.28 -10.69 -22.65
CA LEU A 331 -0.85 -11.30 -21.93
C LEU A 331 -0.67 -12.82 -21.77
N LEU A 332 -0.17 -13.50 -22.80
CA LEU A 332 0.11 -14.94 -22.76
C LEU A 332 1.20 -15.28 -21.74
N ASP A 333 2.25 -14.46 -21.60
CA ASP A 333 3.31 -14.68 -20.62
C ASP A 333 2.78 -14.72 -19.18
N VAL A 334 1.69 -14.01 -18.91
CA VAL A 334 1.07 -13.94 -17.58
C VAL A 334 -0.05 -14.96 -17.43
N LEU A 335 -0.90 -15.15 -18.43
CA LEU A 335 -2.04 -16.07 -18.37
C LEU A 335 -1.62 -17.54 -18.49
N ARG A 336 -0.61 -17.87 -19.28
CA ARG A 336 -0.13 -19.26 -19.45
C ARG A 336 0.22 -19.94 -18.11
N PRO A 337 0.99 -19.34 -17.19
CA PRO A 337 1.24 -19.93 -15.88
C PRO A 337 -0.04 -20.14 -15.06
N LEU A 338 -1.02 -19.24 -15.17
CA LEU A 338 -2.31 -19.38 -14.49
C LEU A 338 -3.12 -20.55 -15.06
N TRP A 339 -3.20 -20.69 -16.40
CA TRP A 339 -3.87 -21.80 -17.08
C TRP A 339 -3.24 -23.16 -16.75
N LEU A 340 -1.88 -23.24 -16.77
CA LEU A 340 -1.15 -24.46 -16.39
C LEU A 340 -1.38 -24.82 -14.92
N LYS A 341 -1.38 -23.83 -14.01
CA LYS A 341 -1.67 -24.05 -12.59
C LYS A 341 -3.10 -24.55 -12.36
N ASN A 342 -4.04 -24.14 -13.20
CA ASN A 342 -5.42 -24.63 -13.18
C ASN A 342 -5.55 -26.06 -13.72
N GLY A 343 -4.46 -26.68 -14.22
CA GLY A 343 -4.44 -28.03 -14.74
C GLY A 343 -4.78 -28.16 -16.24
N TRP A 344 -4.91 -27.03 -16.94
CA TRP A 344 -5.25 -27.04 -18.37
C TRP A 344 -4.03 -27.38 -19.24
N THR A 345 -4.29 -28.12 -20.31
CA THR A 345 -3.28 -28.45 -21.32
C THR A 345 -3.32 -27.44 -22.45
N ILE A 346 -2.22 -26.71 -22.64
CA ILE A 346 -2.12 -25.72 -23.71
C ILE A 346 -1.41 -26.39 -24.91
N PRO A 347 -1.95 -26.21 -26.14
CA PRO A 347 -1.29 -26.71 -27.34
C PRO A 347 0.18 -26.26 -27.43
N ASN A 348 1.05 -27.11 -27.97
CA ASN A 348 2.49 -26.77 -28.14
C ASN A 348 2.70 -25.63 -29.15
N ASP A 349 1.78 -25.46 -30.09
CA ASP A 349 1.77 -24.29 -30.97
C ASP A 349 1.22 -23.06 -30.21
N ASN A 350 2.05 -22.04 -30.12
CA ASN A 350 1.68 -20.78 -29.48
C ASN A 350 0.60 -20.00 -30.28
N GLY A 351 0.38 -20.30 -31.54
CA GLY A 351 -0.59 -19.59 -32.38
C GLY A 351 -1.98 -19.56 -31.76
N TRP A 352 -2.52 -20.73 -31.40
CA TRP A 352 -3.81 -20.83 -30.75
C TRP A 352 -3.90 -20.05 -29.42
N ALA A 353 -2.86 -20.11 -28.60
CA ALA A 353 -2.83 -19.43 -27.31
C ALA A 353 -2.74 -17.90 -27.47
N LEU A 354 -2.06 -17.41 -28.50
CA LEU A 354 -1.98 -15.99 -28.85
C LEU A 354 -3.35 -15.48 -29.34
N GLU A 355 -4.02 -16.25 -30.22
CA GLU A 355 -5.38 -15.93 -30.68
C GLU A 355 -6.38 -15.87 -29.52
N LEU A 356 -6.27 -16.80 -28.56
CA LEU A 356 -7.10 -16.78 -27.36
C LEU A 356 -6.82 -15.53 -26.53
N CYS A 357 -5.57 -15.14 -26.34
CA CYS A 357 -5.23 -13.89 -25.65
C CYS A 357 -5.72 -12.64 -26.38
N GLU A 358 -5.71 -12.64 -27.73
CA GLU A 358 -6.27 -11.55 -28.52
C GLU A 358 -7.78 -11.41 -28.34
N LEU A 359 -8.48 -12.56 -28.25
CA LEU A 359 -9.92 -12.60 -28.00
C LEU A 359 -10.29 -12.12 -26.60
N LEU A 360 -9.55 -12.56 -25.57
CA LEU A 360 -9.87 -12.27 -24.18
C LEU A 360 -9.43 -10.87 -23.75
N GLY A 361 -8.26 -10.41 -24.23
CA GLY A 361 -7.61 -9.18 -23.78
C GLY A 361 -8.53 -7.97 -23.64
N PRO A 362 -9.35 -7.61 -24.64
CA PRO A 362 -10.22 -6.44 -24.59
C PRO A 362 -11.32 -6.50 -23.52
N SER A 363 -11.60 -7.66 -22.93
CA SER A 363 -12.67 -7.86 -21.95
C SER A 363 -12.15 -8.04 -20.51
N LEU A 364 -10.84 -8.17 -20.33
CA LEU A 364 -10.27 -8.39 -19.01
C LEU A 364 -10.28 -7.09 -18.17
N THR A 365 -10.77 -7.22 -16.96
CA THR A 365 -10.61 -6.21 -15.90
C THR A 365 -9.49 -6.61 -14.94
N LEU A 366 -9.42 -7.88 -14.59
CA LEU A 366 -8.40 -8.49 -13.75
C LEU A 366 -7.73 -9.65 -14.51
N LEU A 367 -6.48 -9.95 -14.18
CA LEU A 367 -5.80 -11.13 -14.75
C LEU A 367 -6.53 -12.44 -14.45
N ASN A 368 -7.18 -12.53 -13.29
CA ASN A 368 -7.95 -13.72 -12.89
C ASN A 368 -9.20 -13.93 -13.77
N ASP A 369 -9.75 -12.88 -14.37
CA ASP A 369 -10.85 -13.00 -15.33
C ASP A 369 -10.44 -13.87 -16.52
N GLY A 370 -9.13 -13.90 -16.84
CA GLY A 370 -8.55 -14.75 -17.87
C GLY A 370 -8.62 -16.25 -17.59
N LEU A 371 -8.92 -16.69 -16.36
CA LEU A 371 -9.29 -18.06 -16.04
C LEU A 371 -10.75 -18.31 -16.38
N ASP A 372 -11.66 -17.52 -15.83
CA ASP A 372 -13.09 -17.70 -16.00
C ASP A 372 -13.51 -17.58 -17.47
N GLN A 373 -12.95 -16.62 -18.19
CA GLN A 373 -13.26 -16.40 -19.60
C GLN A 373 -12.60 -17.42 -20.53
N ALA A 374 -11.45 -17.99 -20.14
CA ALA A 374 -10.78 -19.02 -20.92
C ALA A 374 -11.36 -20.42 -20.69
N ALA A 375 -12.04 -20.68 -19.57
CA ALA A 375 -12.55 -22.01 -19.20
C ALA A 375 -13.32 -22.74 -20.34
N PRO A 376 -14.21 -22.08 -21.08
CA PRO A 376 -14.95 -22.74 -22.17
C PRO A 376 -14.08 -23.28 -23.32
N PHE A 377 -12.83 -22.88 -23.40
CA PHE A 377 -11.85 -23.33 -24.41
C PHE A 377 -11.07 -24.57 -23.95
N PHE A 378 -11.12 -24.91 -22.65
CA PHE A 378 -10.36 -26.00 -22.05
C PHE A 378 -11.24 -27.10 -21.48
N GLU A 379 -12.44 -26.79 -21.04
CA GLU A 379 -13.35 -27.73 -20.35
C GLU A 379 -14.82 -27.50 -20.73
N CYS A 380 -15.61 -28.55 -20.56
CA CYS A 380 -17.04 -28.43 -20.71
C CYS A 380 -17.63 -27.64 -19.54
N PRO A 381 -18.45 -26.61 -19.83
CA PRO A 381 -19.00 -25.78 -18.75
C PRO A 381 -20.08 -26.55 -17.96
N ASP A 382 -20.17 -26.25 -16.67
CA ASP A 382 -21.33 -26.63 -15.87
C ASP A 382 -22.55 -25.85 -16.33
N LEU A 383 -23.69 -26.56 -16.46
CA LEU A 383 -24.94 -25.97 -16.92
C LEU A 383 -25.67 -25.26 -15.77
N GLU A 384 -25.80 -23.96 -15.87
CA GLU A 384 -26.68 -23.17 -15.01
C GLU A 384 -28.15 -23.38 -15.38
N ASP A 385 -29.06 -23.03 -14.47
CA ASP A 385 -30.51 -23.26 -14.66
C ASP A 385 -31.08 -22.63 -15.95
N ASP A 386 -30.62 -21.45 -16.32
CA ASP A 386 -31.07 -20.74 -17.52
C ASP A 386 -30.47 -21.35 -18.79
N GLY A 387 -29.21 -21.78 -18.76
CA GLY A 387 -28.55 -22.52 -19.83
C GLY A 387 -29.23 -23.86 -20.09
N LEU A 388 -29.51 -24.62 -19.03
CA LEU A 388 -30.22 -25.90 -19.11
C LEU A 388 -31.62 -25.74 -19.71
N LYS A 389 -32.40 -24.76 -19.23
CA LYS A 389 -33.71 -24.42 -19.78
C LYS A 389 -33.66 -24.06 -21.27
N GLN A 390 -32.65 -23.30 -21.68
CA GLN A 390 -32.47 -22.93 -23.09
C GLN A 390 -32.16 -24.16 -23.94
N LEU A 391 -31.27 -25.05 -23.52
CA LEU A 391 -30.90 -26.25 -24.25
C LEU A 391 -32.06 -27.27 -24.33
N GLN A 392 -32.97 -27.26 -23.36
CA GLN A 392 -34.20 -28.07 -23.36
C GLN A 392 -35.32 -27.42 -24.16
N SER A 393 -35.17 -26.18 -24.62
CA SER A 393 -36.22 -25.48 -25.38
C SER A 393 -36.44 -26.10 -26.76
N GLU A 394 -37.64 -25.91 -27.29
CA GLU A 394 -38.00 -26.39 -28.61
C GLU A 394 -37.08 -25.78 -29.68
N GLY A 395 -36.52 -26.64 -30.52
CA GLY A 395 -35.63 -26.26 -31.61
C GLY A 395 -34.16 -26.07 -31.20
N ALA A 396 -33.81 -25.94 -29.90
CA ALA A 396 -32.42 -25.76 -29.49
C ALA A 396 -31.53 -26.96 -29.87
N LYS A 397 -32.00 -28.18 -29.59
CA LYS A 397 -31.28 -29.42 -29.93
C LYS A 397 -31.07 -29.56 -31.43
N ALA A 398 -32.11 -29.30 -32.23
CA ALA A 398 -32.04 -29.34 -33.70
C ALA A 398 -31.06 -28.28 -34.22
N ALA A 399 -31.10 -27.06 -33.66
CA ALA A 399 -30.20 -25.96 -34.05
C ALA A 399 -28.73 -26.31 -33.82
N ILE A 400 -28.37 -26.81 -32.63
CA ILE A 400 -27.01 -27.25 -32.31
C ILE A 400 -26.61 -28.47 -33.16
N GLY A 401 -27.52 -29.45 -33.38
CA GLY A 401 -27.26 -30.60 -34.23
C GLY A 401 -26.91 -30.20 -35.67
N HIS A 402 -27.71 -29.35 -36.30
CA HIS A 402 -27.43 -28.85 -37.65
C HIS A 402 -26.12 -28.03 -37.71
N LEU A 403 -25.77 -27.29 -36.66
CA LEU A 403 -24.48 -26.59 -36.60
C LEU A 403 -23.31 -27.59 -36.56
N ILE A 404 -23.41 -28.63 -35.74
CA ILE A 404 -22.39 -29.69 -35.65
C ILE A 404 -22.19 -30.35 -37.00
N ASP A 405 -23.30 -30.75 -37.66
CA ASP A 405 -23.27 -31.38 -38.98
C ASP A 405 -22.59 -30.48 -40.03
N ALA A 406 -22.92 -29.19 -40.01
CA ALA A 406 -22.34 -28.21 -40.94
C ALA A 406 -20.83 -28.04 -40.70
N LEU A 407 -20.38 -27.89 -39.43
CA LEU A 407 -18.98 -27.80 -39.09
C LEU A 407 -18.17 -29.02 -39.51
N GLN A 408 -18.76 -30.24 -39.38
CA GLN A 408 -18.12 -31.50 -39.79
C GLN A 408 -18.04 -31.64 -41.33
N ALA A 409 -19.11 -31.24 -42.04
CA ALA A 409 -19.19 -31.37 -43.48
C ALA A 409 -18.23 -30.44 -44.23
N GLU A 410 -18.09 -29.21 -43.75
CA GLU A 410 -17.25 -28.19 -44.37
C GLU A 410 -15.76 -28.26 -43.94
N ARG A 411 -15.39 -29.10 -43.01
CA ARG A 411 -14.05 -29.17 -42.42
C ARG A 411 -13.55 -27.78 -42.01
N TRP A 412 -14.41 -26.99 -41.38
CA TRP A 412 -14.08 -25.62 -41.01
C TRP A 412 -12.88 -25.59 -40.08
N MET A 413 -11.86 -24.78 -40.44
CA MET A 413 -10.59 -24.65 -39.70
C MET A 413 -10.62 -23.52 -38.69
N GLY A 414 -11.74 -22.84 -38.51
CA GLY A 414 -11.95 -21.92 -37.39
C GLY A 414 -11.42 -20.47 -37.58
N THR A 415 -11.00 -20.08 -38.77
CA THR A 415 -10.31 -18.80 -38.98
C THR A 415 -11.13 -17.72 -39.67
N ASP A 416 -12.30 -18.04 -40.23
CA ASP A 416 -13.13 -17.11 -41.01
C ASP A 416 -14.42 -16.76 -40.28
N LEU A 417 -14.53 -15.53 -39.77
CA LEU A 417 -15.71 -15.02 -39.06
C LEU A 417 -16.95 -14.90 -39.94
N ASP A 418 -16.79 -14.56 -41.21
CA ASP A 418 -17.91 -14.42 -42.14
C ASP A 418 -18.50 -15.83 -42.48
N GLN A 419 -17.61 -16.80 -42.66
CA GLN A 419 -18.00 -18.19 -42.81
C GLN A 419 -18.72 -18.71 -41.56
N ALA A 420 -18.22 -18.42 -40.35
CA ALA A 420 -18.87 -18.79 -39.09
C ALA A 420 -20.26 -18.17 -38.96
N GLN A 421 -20.45 -16.92 -39.32
CA GLN A 421 -21.76 -16.28 -39.32
C GLN A 421 -22.73 -16.90 -40.32
N THR A 422 -22.24 -17.28 -41.50
CA THR A 422 -23.01 -17.96 -42.52
C THR A 422 -23.47 -19.34 -42.04
N LEU A 423 -22.57 -20.16 -41.52
CA LEU A 423 -22.85 -21.46 -40.95
C LEU A 423 -23.90 -21.40 -39.81
N LEU A 424 -23.77 -20.44 -38.91
CA LEU A 424 -24.75 -20.19 -37.85
C LEU A 424 -26.13 -19.80 -38.41
N GLY A 425 -26.13 -18.97 -39.43
CA GLY A 425 -27.38 -18.58 -40.14
C GLY A 425 -28.08 -19.73 -40.83
N ASP A 426 -27.32 -20.55 -41.54
CA ASP A 426 -27.83 -21.71 -42.28
C ASP A 426 -28.28 -22.82 -41.33
N ALA A 427 -27.56 -23.13 -40.27
CA ALA A 427 -27.98 -24.07 -39.24
C ALA A 427 -29.26 -23.61 -38.52
N ALA A 428 -29.41 -22.33 -38.21
CA ALA A 428 -30.65 -21.78 -37.66
C ALA A 428 -31.84 -21.95 -38.61
N LYS A 429 -31.64 -21.69 -39.91
CA LYS A 429 -32.65 -21.84 -40.94
C LYS A 429 -33.03 -23.31 -41.15
N ALA A 430 -32.06 -24.21 -41.20
CA ALA A 430 -32.29 -25.65 -41.29
C ALA A 430 -33.08 -26.19 -40.10
N ALA A 431 -32.81 -25.70 -38.90
CA ALA A 431 -33.56 -26.04 -37.69
C ALA A 431 -34.94 -25.35 -37.58
N GLY A 432 -35.26 -24.43 -38.49
CA GLY A 432 -36.53 -23.67 -38.44
C GLY A 432 -36.63 -22.70 -37.28
N VAL A 433 -35.48 -22.26 -36.69
CA VAL A 433 -35.45 -21.36 -35.56
C VAL A 433 -34.93 -19.96 -35.94
N LYS A 434 -35.27 -18.96 -35.13
CA LYS A 434 -34.72 -17.62 -35.29
C LYS A 434 -33.22 -17.58 -34.88
N LYS A 435 -32.40 -16.75 -35.57
CA LYS A 435 -30.98 -16.55 -35.24
C LYS A 435 -30.75 -16.32 -33.75
N GLY A 436 -31.66 -15.61 -33.08
CA GLY A 436 -31.59 -15.37 -31.63
C GLY A 436 -31.67 -16.63 -30.77
N VAL A 437 -32.47 -17.63 -31.20
CA VAL A 437 -32.55 -18.94 -30.52
C VAL A 437 -31.26 -19.71 -30.73
N MET A 438 -30.74 -19.75 -31.96
CA MET A 438 -29.43 -20.35 -32.27
C MET A 438 -28.32 -19.76 -31.39
N MET A 439 -28.20 -18.43 -31.33
CA MET A 439 -27.13 -17.75 -30.56
C MET A 439 -27.26 -18.00 -29.04
N LYS A 440 -28.48 -18.03 -28.50
CA LYS A 440 -28.72 -18.38 -27.08
C LYS A 440 -28.40 -19.85 -26.80
N SER A 441 -28.75 -20.74 -27.70
CA SER A 441 -28.48 -22.18 -27.54
C SER A 441 -26.99 -22.47 -27.66
N LEU A 442 -26.31 -21.83 -28.62
CA LEU A 442 -24.84 -21.94 -28.73
C LEU A 442 -24.15 -21.42 -27.48
N ARG A 443 -24.55 -20.24 -26.98
CA ARG A 443 -23.99 -19.68 -25.77
C ARG A 443 -24.22 -20.60 -24.57
N ALA A 444 -25.43 -21.13 -24.39
CA ALA A 444 -25.72 -22.08 -23.34
C ALA A 444 -24.88 -23.37 -23.45
N ALA A 445 -24.64 -23.85 -24.68
CA ALA A 445 -23.81 -25.04 -24.91
C ALA A 445 -22.33 -24.81 -24.63
N LEU A 446 -21.78 -23.61 -24.96
CA LEU A 446 -20.39 -23.29 -24.81
C LEU A 446 -20.02 -22.69 -23.42
N LEU A 447 -20.93 -21.92 -22.81
CA LEU A 447 -20.70 -21.21 -21.57
C LEU A 447 -21.51 -21.73 -20.37
N GLY A 448 -22.43 -22.68 -20.61
CA GLY A 448 -23.34 -23.19 -19.56
C GLY A 448 -24.46 -22.22 -19.16
N ARG A 449 -24.45 -20.98 -19.66
CA ARG A 449 -25.36 -19.89 -19.29
C ARG A 449 -25.73 -19.01 -20.48
N LEU A 450 -26.73 -18.13 -20.31
CA LEU A 450 -27.17 -17.21 -21.38
C LEU A 450 -26.42 -15.89 -21.46
N GLN A 451 -25.76 -15.51 -20.39
CA GLN A 451 -24.92 -14.29 -20.30
C GLN A 451 -23.44 -14.63 -20.55
N GLY A 452 -22.74 -13.78 -21.30
CA GLY A 452 -21.35 -13.96 -21.64
C GLY A 452 -20.91 -12.90 -22.65
#